data_f92a0ec8405089e9337dbf4372765346
#
_entry.id   f92a0ec8405089e9337dbf4372765346
#
_cell.length_a   1.000
_cell.length_b   1.000
_cell.length_c   1.000
_cell.angle_alpha   90.00
_cell.angle_beta   90.00
_cell.angle_gamma   90.00
#
_symmetry.space_group_name_H-M   'P 1'
#
loop_
_entity.id
_entity.type
_entity.pdbx_description
1 polymer ?
#
loop_
_entity_poly.entity_id
_entity_poly.type
_entity_poly.pdbx_seq_one_letter_code
_entity_poly.pdbx_strand_id
1 'polypeptide(L)'
;MMYDDMLRADCALVEDYLQRCFVGREPRADLYDAMMYSLLAGGKRIRPVLALETCRMCGGDVTTALPFACAVEMVHTYSLIHDDLPCMDDDDLRRGQPTNHKVYGEATAVLAGDALLTAAFETIAEHGTALSAERALAASACLGRAAGARGM
;
A
#
# COMPACT_ATOMS: atom_id res chain seq x y z
N MET A 1 -27.13 -4.70 -4.48
CA MET A 1 -27.30 -4.02 -3.19
C MET A 1 -26.33 -4.58 -2.16
N MET A 2 -26.40 -5.84 -1.76
CA MET A 2 -25.50 -6.42 -0.73
C MET A 2 -24.00 -6.45 -1.11
N TYR A 3 -23.65 -6.70 -2.37
CA TYR A 3 -22.26 -6.75 -2.84
C TYR A 3 -21.60 -5.36 -2.87
N ASP A 4 -22.31 -4.35 -3.36
CA ASP A 4 -21.80 -2.97 -3.41
C ASP A 4 -21.58 -2.38 -2.00
N ASP A 5 -22.43 -2.74 -1.05
CA ASP A 5 -22.32 -2.28 0.35
C ASP A 5 -21.10 -2.91 1.03
N MET A 6 -20.81 -4.19 0.74
CA MET A 6 -19.64 -4.90 1.25
C MET A 6 -18.34 -4.30 0.69
N LEU A 7 -18.27 -4.07 -0.62
CA LEU A 7 -17.11 -3.42 -1.25
C LEU A 7 -16.84 -2.03 -0.67
N ARG A 8 -17.88 -1.24 -0.45
CA ARG A 8 -17.75 0.09 0.16
C ARG A 8 -17.24 0.00 1.60
N ALA A 9 -17.72 -0.96 2.37
CA ALA A 9 -17.25 -1.18 3.74
C ALA A 9 -15.77 -1.56 3.78
N ASP A 10 -15.32 -2.46 2.91
CA ASP A 10 -13.91 -2.84 2.83
C ASP A 10 -13.02 -1.70 2.35
N CYS A 11 -13.46 -0.94 1.34
CA CYS A 11 -12.74 0.26 0.93
C CYS A 11 -12.60 1.25 2.09
N ALA A 12 -13.66 1.45 2.88
CA ALA A 12 -13.62 2.35 4.04
C ALA A 12 -12.65 1.85 5.12
N LEU A 13 -12.60 0.54 5.39
CA LEU A 13 -11.63 -0.05 6.32
C LEU A 13 -10.19 0.18 5.85
N VAL A 14 -9.93 -0.04 4.57
CA VAL A 14 -8.61 0.17 3.96
C VAL A 14 -8.21 1.63 4.04
N GLU A 15 -9.08 2.56 3.66
CA GLU A 15 -8.80 4.01 3.70
C GLU A 15 -8.52 4.48 5.14
N ASP A 16 -9.33 4.06 6.11
CA ASP A 16 -9.12 4.41 7.51
C ASP A 16 -7.78 3.88 8.05
N TYR A 17 -7.39 2.67 7.68
CA TYR A 17 -6.08 2.12 8.05
C TYR A 17 -4.94 2.94 7.40
N LEU A 18 -5.01 3.17 6.09
CA LEU A 18 -3.96 3.88 5.35
C LEU A 18 -3.78 5.33 5.85
N GLN A 19 -4.87 6.02 6.23
CA GLN A 19 -4.79 7.36 6.81
C GLN A 19 -4.00 7.42 8.13
N ARG A 20 -3.94 6.32 8.87
CA ARG A 20 -3.34 6.26 10.21
C ARG A 20 -2.02 5.52 10.29
N CYS A 21 -1.64 4.78 9.24
CA CYS A 21 -0.50 3.86 9.30
C CYS A 21 0.86 4.56 9.58
N PHE A 22 0.97 5.86 9.28
CA PHE A 22 2.20 6.63 9.51
C PHE A 22 2.03 7.77 10.53
N VAL A 23 0.91 7.86 11.23
CA VAL A 23 0.68 8.91 12.24
C VAL A 23 1.69 8.77 13.39
N GLY A 24 2.36 9.87 13.73
CA GLY A 24 3.34 9.91 14.82
C GLY A 24 4.73 9.35 14.48
N ARG A 25 5.00 9.01 13.23
CA ARG A 25 6.32 8.56 12.76
C ARG A 25 7.17 9.77 12.36
N GLU A 26 7.74 10.48 13.36
CA GLU A 26 8.74 11.54 13.16
C GLU A 26 10.16 10.95 13.14
N PRO A 27 11.17 11.56 12.46
CA PRO A 27 11.37 12.99 12.19
C PRO A 27 11.37 13.42 10.70
N ARG A 28 10.91 12.62 9.75
CA ARG A 28 11.01 12.90 8.32
C ARG A 28 9.65 13.26 7.71
N ALA A 29 9.02 14.32 8.26
CA ALA A 29 7.68 14.76 7.86
C ALA A 29 7.55 14.97 6.33
N ASP A 30 8.55 15.56 5.68
CA ASP A 30 8.61 15.78 4.24
C ASP A 30 8.50 14.49 3.41
N LEU A 31 9.16 13.42 3.87
CA LEU A 31 9.10 12.11 3.22
C LEU A 31 7.72 11.45 3.44
N TYR A 32 7.22 11.49 4.68
CA TYR A 32 5.89 10.96 4.98
C TYR A 32 4.78 11.71 4.23
N ASP A 33 4.88 13.02 4.06
CA ASP A 33 3.94 13.81 3.28
C ASP A 33 3.92 13.34 1.81
N ALA A 34 5.09 13.10 1.21
CA ALA A 34 5.19 12.57 -0.15
C ALA A 34 4.63 11.15 -0.27
N MET A 35 4.90 10.26 0.70
CA MET A 35 4.33 8.90 0.75
C MET A 35 2.80 8.97 0.84
N MET A 36 2.26 9.74 1.78
CA MET A 36 0.82 9.86 2.04
C MET A 36 0.09 10.53 0.89
N TYR A 37 0.70 11.52 0.21
CA TYR A 37 0.15 12.16 -0.97
C TYR A 37 -0.28 11.14 -2.03
N SER A 38 0.60 10.20 -2.37
CA SER A 38 0.30 9.18 -3.37
C SER A 38 -0.56 8.04 -2.81
N LEU A 39 -0.34 7.64 -1.57
CA LEU A 39 -1.09 6.55 -0.92
C LEU A 39 -2.57 6.92 -0.76
N LEU A 40 -2.88 8.18 -0.47
CA LEU A 40 -4.23 8.70 -0.29
C LEU A 40 -4.81 9.38 -1.55
N ALA A 41 -4.14 9.33 -2.69
CA ALA A 41 -4.64 9.90 -3.94
C ALA A 41 -5.92 9.23 -4.49
N GLY A 42 -6.56 8.39 -3.69
CA GLY A 42 -7.77 7.65 -4.03
C GLY A 42 -7.49 6.42 -4.89
N GLY A 43 -8.54 5.82 -5.40
CA GLY A 43 -8.47 4.63 -6.25
C GLY A 43 -9.56 3.62 -5.90
N LYS A 44 -9.65 2.55 -6.69
CA LYS A 44 -10.67 1.49 -6.50
C LYS A 44 -10.33 0.51 -5.39
N ARG A 45 -9.13 0.56 -4.82
CA ARG A 45 -8.64 -0.33 -3.76
C ARG A 45 -8.90 -1.82 -4.04
N ILE A 46 -8.85 -2.23 -5.30
CA ILE A 46 -9.19 -3.60 -5.71
C ILE A 46 -8.28 -4.63 -5.04
N ARG A 47 -6.97 -4.36 -4.97
CA ARG A 47 -5.99 -5.32 -4.41
C ARG A 47 -6.22 -5.60 -2.93
N PRO A 48 -6.31 -4.61 -2.04
CA PRO A 48 -6.61 -4.86 -0.64
C PRO A 48 -8.00 -5.47 -0.44
N VAL A 49 -9.02 -5.03 -1.17
CA VAL A 49 -10.37 -5.61 -1.08
C VAL A 49 -10.35 -7.09 -1.46
N LEU A 50 -9.69 -7.48 -2.54
CA LEU A 50 -9.55 -8.89 -2.92
C LEU A 50 -8.83 -9.71 -1.83
N ALA A 51 -7.82 -9.14 -1.16
CA ALA A 51 -7.14 -9.80 -0.06
C ALA A 51 -8.09 -10.04 1.13
N LEU A 52 -8.90 -9.03 1.50
CA LEU A 52 -9.89 -9.14 2.59
C LEU A 52 -10.98 -10.16 2.25
N GLU A 53 -11.51 -10.13 1.03
CA GLU A 53 -12.54 -11.09 0.59
C GLU A 53 -12.00 -12.51 0.52
N THR A 54 -10.76 -12.70 0.06
CA THR A 54 -10.11 -14.02 0.08
C THR A 54 -9.96 -14.52 1.53
N CYS A 55 -9.59 -13.63 2.46
CA CYS A 55 -9.52 -13.98 3.87
C CYS A 55 -10.88 -14.46 4.41
N ARG A 56 -11.97 -13.75 4.11
CA ARG A 56 -13.35 -14.17 4.50
C ARG A 56 -13.72 -15.52 3.92
N MET A 57 -13.43 -15.73 2.62
CA MET A 57 -13.71 -17.02 1.96
C MET A 57 -12.97 -18.20 2.62
N CYS A 58 -11.79 -17.92 3.18
CA CYS A 58 -11.00 -18.92 3.93
C CYS A 58 -11.41 -19.02 5.42
N GLY A 59 -12.44 -18.31 5.86
CA GLY A 59 -12.89 -18.29 7.26
C GLY A 59 -11.96 -17.53 8.21
N GLY A 60 -11.11 -16.64 7.66
CA GLY A 60 -10.19 -15.81 8.45
C GLY A 60 -10.84 -14.54 8.98
N ASP A 61 -10.15 -13.90 9.93
CA ASP A 61 -10.55 -12.62 10.50
C ASP A 61 -10.00 -11.45 9.66
N VAL A 62 -10.91 -10.60 9.19
CA VAL A 62 -10.61 -9.44 8.34
C VAL A 62 -9.76 -8.40 9.07
N THR A 63 -9.95 -8.21 10.37
CA THR A 63 -9.18 -7.23 11.15
C THR A 63 -7.71 -7.64 11.23
N THR A 64 -7.44 -8.93 11.34
CA THR A 64 -6.10 -9.50 11.30
C THR A 64 -5.49 -9.41 9.89
N ALA A 65 -6.28 -9.56 8.83
CA ALA A 65 -5.82 -9.49 7.45
C ALA A 65 -5.60 -8.06 6.94
N LEU A 66 -6.25 -7.06 7.55
CA LEU A 66 -6.26 -5.68 7.07
C LEU A 66 -4.86 -5.06 6.90
N PRO A 67 -3.91 -5.18 7.85
CA PRO A 67 -2.54 -4.68 7.65
C PRO A 67 -1.84 -5.30 6.44
N PHE A 68 -2.03 -6.60 6.22
CA PHE A 68 -1.46 -7.32 5.07
C PHE A 68 -2.06 -6.87 3.74
N ALA A 69 -3.37 -6.65 3.72
CA ALA A 69 -4.07 -6.09 2.56
C ALA A 69 -3.56 -4.67 2.25
N CYS A 70 -3.36 -3.84 3.26
CA CYS A 70 -2.81 -2.49 3.10
C CYS A 70 -1.33 -2.49 2.68
N ALA A 71 -0.53 -3.48 3.12
CA ALA A 71 0.84 -3.67 2.63
C ALA A 71 0.87 -3.91 1.10
N VAL A 72 -0.08 -4.67 0.56
CA VAL A 72 -0.21 -4.85 -0.91
C VAL A 72 -0.52 -3.52 -1.61
N GLU A 73 -1.33 -2.65 -1.02
CA GLU A 73 -1.62 -1.32 -1.58
C GLU A 73 -0.42 -0.37 -1.50
N MET A 74 0.41 -0.46 -0.44
CA MET A 74 1.68 0.27 -0.34
C MET A 74 2.63 -0.13 -1.47
N VAL A 75 2.76 -1.45 -1.73
CA VAL A 75 3.55 -1.97 -2.86
C VAL A 75 2.99 -1.49 -4.19
N HIS A 76 1.68 -1.47 -4.38
CA HIS A 76 1.08 -0.92 -5.59
C HIS A 76 1.36 0.58 -5.73
N THR A 77 1.28 1.33 -4.64
CA THR A 77 1.49 2.78 -4.67
C THR A 77 2.94 3.14 -5.00
N TYR A 78 3.92 2.44 -4.41
CA TYR A 78 5.33 2.69 -4.77
C TYR A 78 5.56 2.49 -6.27
N SER A 79 5.00 1.43 -6.87
CA SER A 79 5.20 1.17 -8.29
C SER A 79 4.64 2.32 -9.15
N LEU A 80 3.47 2.87 -8.78
CA LEU A 80 2.90 4.01 -9.47
C LEU A 80 3.75 5.28 -9.35
N ILE A 81 4.34 5.54 -8.16
CA ILE A 81 5.25 6.68 -7.98
C ILE A 81 6.48 6.55 -8.88
N HIS A 82 7.06 5.36 -8.96
CA HIS A 82 8.25 5.12 -9.78
C HIS A 82 7.93 5.10 -11.28
N ASP A 83 6.81 4.51 -11.68
CA ASP A 83 6.35 4.51 -13.08
C ASP A 83 6.17 5.95 -13.62
N ASP A 84 5.68 6.88 -12.77
CA ASP A 84 5.45 8.27 -13.15
C ASP A 84 6.73 9.10 -13.34
N LEU A 85 7.89 8.61 -12.90
CA LEU A 85 9.15 9.37 -12.97
C LEU A 85 9.59 9.67 -14.43
N PRO A 86 10.33 10.78 -14.65
CA PRO A 86 10.82 11.14 -15.99
C PRO A 86 11.71 10.10 -16.66
N CYS A 87 12.34 9.21 -15.88
CA CYS A 87 13.15 8.10 -16.42
C CYS A 87 12.33 6.85 -16.73
N MET A 88 11.02 6.87 -16.48
CA MET A 88 10.06 5.79 -16.73
C MET A 88 8.99 6.28 -17.73
N ASP A 89 7.72 6.39 -17.31
CA ASP A 89 6.60 6.79 -18.18
C ASP A 89 6.50 8.32 -18.37
N ASP A 90 7.17 9.12 -17.53
CA ASP A 90 7.18 10.60 -17.52
C ASP A 90 5.78 11.21 -17.48
N ASP A 91 4.93 10.69 -16.60
CA ASP A 91 3.55 11.16 -16.45
C ASP A 91 3.46 12.41 -15.56
N ASP A 92 2.82 13.45 -16.05
CA ASP A 92 2.57 14.69 -15.28
C ASP A 92 1.41 14.56 -14.33
N LEU A 93 0.40 13.74 -14.66
CA LEU A 93 -0.85 13.60 -13.93
C LEU A 93 -1.22 12.13 -13.70
N ARG A 94 -1.65 11.82 -12.48
CA ARG A 94 -2.25 10.53 -12.13
C ARG A 94 -3.58 10.74 -11.41
N ARG A 95 -4.65 10.11 -11.93
CA ARG A 95 -6.02 10.28 -11.41
C ARG A 95 -6.47 11.74 -11.36
N GLY A 96 -5.98 12.57 -12.28
CA GLY A 96 -6.32 14.00 -12.38
C GLY A 96 -5.56 14.91 -11.41
N GLN A 97 -4.61 14.38 -10.64
CA GLN A 97 -3.73 15.15 -9.76
C GLN A 97 -2.29 15.10 -10.28
N PRO A 98 -1.45 16.13 -10.01
CA PRO A 98 -0.03 16.08 -10.33
C PRO A 98 0.64 14.85 -9.72
N THR A 99 1.57 14.25 -10.45
CA THR A 99 2.34 13.10 -9.96
C THR A 99 3.29 13.49 -8.84
N ASN A 100 3.75 12.52 -8.06
CA ASN A 100 4.57 12.76 -6.87
C ASN A 100 5.81 13.60 -7.18
N HIS A 101 6.53 13.27 -8.27
CA HIS A 101 7.73 14.00 -8.66
C HIS A 101 7.47 15.45 -9.10
N LYS A 102 6.26 15.77 -9.58
CA LYS A 102 5.87 17.15 -9.91
C LYS A 102 5.62 17.99 -8.66
N VAL A 103 5.17 17.37 -7.55
CA VAL A 103 4.87 18.07 -6.29
C VAL A 103 6.09 18.15 -5.39
N TYR A 104 6.83 17.05 -5.23
CA TYR A 104 7.91 16.92 -4.24
C TYR A 104 9.32 16.86 -4.87
N GLY A 105 9.41 16.84 -6.20
CA GLY A 105 10.68 16.64 -6.92
C GLY A 105 11.07 15.17 -7.07
N GLU A 106 11.89 14.88 -8.06
CA GLU A 106 12.26 13.51 -8.44
C GLU A 106 12.95 12.74 -7.32
N ALA A 107 13.91 13.35 -6.63
CA ALA A 107 14.64 12.68 -5.56
C ALA A 107 13.72 12.26 -4.41
N THR A 108 12.79 13.13 -3.99
CA THR A 108 11.81 12.80 -2.95
C THR A 108 10.83 11.74 -3.41
N ALA A 109 10.40 11.78 -4.68
CA ALA A 109 9.51 10.77 -5.24
C ALA A 109 10.17 9.37 -5.27
N VAL A 110 11.44 9.27 -5.67
CA VAL A 110 12.20 8.01 -5.60
C VAL A 110 12.22 7.48 -4.17
N LEU A 111 12.59 8.33 -3.21
CA LEU A 111 12.66 7.94 -1.80
C LEU A 111 11.28 7.59 -1.21
N ALA A 112 10.21 8.28 -1.63
CA ALA A 112 8.85 7.96 -1.19
C ALA A 112 8.39 6.58 -1.69
N GLY A 113 8.72 6.21 -2.92
CA GLY A 113 8.49 4.88 -3.45
C GLY A 113 9.26 3.81 -2.68
N ASP A 114 10.58 4.00 -2.48
CA ASP A 114 11.43 3.07 -1.72
C ASP A 114 10.93 2.90 -0.28
N ALA A 115 10.53 4.00 0.36
CA ALA A 115 10.01 3.98 1.72
C ALA A 115 8.67 3.23 1.80
N LEU A 116 7.74 3.40 0.83
CA LEU A 116 6.48 2.66 0.79
C LEU A 116 6.71 1.16 0.56
N LEU A 117 7.65 0.78 -0.31
CA LEU A 117 8.02 -0.61 -0.51
C LEU A 117 8.55 -1.23 0.79
N THR A 118 9.42 -0.54 1.49
CA THR A 118 9.96 -0.97 2.78
C THR A 118 8.87 -1.04 3.84
N ALA A 119 8.02 -0.01 3.95
CA ALA A 119 6.92 0.06 4.91
C ALA A 119 5.91 -1.09 4.76
N ALA A 120 5.71 -1.61 3.54
CA ALA A 120 4.87 -2.78 3.31
C ALA A 120 5.40 -4.01 4.08
N PHE A 121 6.70 -4.26 4.05
CA PHE A 121 7.32 -5.37 4.79
C PHE A 121 7.39 -5.09 6.30
N GLU A 122 7.63 -3.85 6.72
CA GLU A 122 7.54 -3.44 8.14
C GLU A 122 6.15 -3.73 8.68
N THR A 123 5.09 -3.33 7.95
CA THR A 123 3.69 -3.59 8.30
C THR A 123 3.42 -5.07 8.51
N ILE A 124 3.88 -5.93 7.60
CA ILE A 124 3.72 -7.39 7.74
C ILE A 124 4.47 -7.90 8.97
N ALA A 125 5.68 -7.41 9.23
CA ALA A 125 6.50 -7.85 10.37
C ALA A 125 5.88 -7.42 11.71
N GLU A 126 5.44 -6.17 11.83
CA GLU A 126 4.83 -5.61 13.05
C GLU A 126 3.51 -6.31 13.40
N HIS A 127 2.65 -6.55 12.40
CA HIS A 127 1.34 -7.17 12.60
C HIS A 127 1.35 -8.70 12.51
N GLY A 128 2.44 -9.29 12.05
CA GLY A 128 2.59 -10.73 11.93
C GLY A 128 2.54 -11.49 13.25
N THR A 129 2.80 -10.82 14.39
CA THR A 129 2.69 -11.39 15.73
C THR A 129 1.26 -11.82 16.09
N ALA A 130 0.23 -11.21 15.48
CA ALA A 130 -1.17 -11.59 15.65
C ALA A 130 -1.53 -12.94 14.99
N LEU A 131 -0.69 -13.41 14.05
CA LEU A 131 -0.86 -14.69 13.36
C LEU A 131 0.07 -15.78 13.94
N SER A 132 1.20 -15.91 13.30
CA SER A 132 2.38 -16.67 13.74
C SER A 132 3.57 -16.21 12.91
N ALA A 133 4.77 -16.34 13.44
CA ALA A 133 5.99 -15.97 12.73
C ALA A 133 6.11 -16.68 11.37
N GLU A 134 5.69 -17.95 11.29
CA GLU A 134 5.70 -18.73 10.05
C GLU A 134 4.77 -18.13 8.99
N ARG A 135 3.54 -17.78 9.37
CA ARG A 135 2.55 -17.17 8.45
C ARG A 135 2.97 -15.77 8.00
N ALA A 136 3.50 -14.96 8.90
CA ALA A 136 4.03 -13.65 8.57
C ALA A 136 5.21 -13.74 7.60
N LEU A 137 6.13 -14.69 7.82
CA LEU A 137 7.24 -14.94 6.91
C LEU A 137 6.77 -15.45 5.56
N ALA A 138 5.76 -16.34 5.52
CA ALA A 138 5.17 -16.83 4.28
C ALA A 138 4.50 -15.69 3.48
N ALA A 139 3.77 -14.78 4.16
CA ALA A 139 3.16 -13.61 3.54
C ALA A 139 4.23 -12.66 2.96
N SER A 140 5.28 -12.36 3.72
CA SER A 140 6.42 -11.55 3.26
C SER A 140 7.10 -12.20 2.05
N ALA A 141 7.35 -13.50 2.08
CA ALA A 141 7.96 -14.23 0.96
C ALA A 141 7.05 -14.25 -0.28
N CYS A 142 5.74 -14.34 -0.10
CA CYS A 142 4.76 -14.26 -1.19
C CYS A 142 4.77 -12.88 -1.84
N LEU A 143 4.67 -11.81 -1.03
CA LEU A 143 4.71 -10.44 -1.50
C LEU A 143 6.03 -10.13 -2.19
N GLY A 144 7.16 -10.51 -1.59
CA GLY A 144 8.49 -10.27 -2.16
C GLY A 144 8.71 -11.00 -3.50
N ARG A 145 8.16 -12.20 -3.68
CA ARG A 145 8.20 -12.88 -4.98
C ARG A 145 7.33 -12.20 -6.03
N ALA A 146 6.15 -11.73 -5.64
CA ALA A 146 5.20 -11.09 -6.55
C ALA A 146 5.64 -9.67 -6.95
N ALA A 147 6.27 -8.93 -6.03
CA ALA A 147 6.71 -7.55 -6.25
C ALA A 147 8.19 -7.43 -6.67
N GLY A 148 8.92 -8.53 -6.69
CA GLY A 148 10.33 -8.56 -7.07
C GLY A 148 10.54 -8.93 -8.54
N ALA A 149 11.80 -9.12 -8.93
CA ALA A 149 12.23 -9.38 -10.32
C ALA A 149 11.57 -10.60 -11.00
N ARG A 150 10.90 -11.46 -10.25
CA ARG A 150 10.18 -12.61 -10.81
C ARG A 150 8.71 -12.31 -11.11
N GLY A 151 8.16 -11.23 -10.53
CA GLY A 151 6.74 -10.87 -10.64
C GLY A 151 6.50 -9.58 -11.42
N MET A 152 7.54 -8.79 -11.60
CA MET A 152 7.52 -7.58 -12.44
C MET A 152 7.60 -7.95 -13.92
#